data_6d7676c5f44e1e44bdc6ddbda9259a15
#
_entry.id   6d7676c5f44e1e44bdc6ddbda9259a15
#
_cell.length_a   1.000
_cell.length_b   1.000
_cell.length_c   1.000
_cell.angle_alpha   90.00
_cell.angle_beta   90.00
_cell.angle_gamma   90.00
#
_symmetry.space_group_name_H-M   'P 1'
#
loop_
_entity.id
_entity.type
_entity.pdbx_description
1 polymer ?
#
loop_
_entity_poly.entity_id
_entity_poly.type
_entity_poly.pdbx_seq_one_letter_code
_entity_poly.pdbx_strand_id
1 'polypeptide(L)'
;MRKLLALPVFTLALAIPATAAPRREGNPELRYYADAYADHYGVPRALVRAIIAQESNWNPHALSNKGAAGLMQLMPATADLYLVRNRFSVEDNLSGGIEYLADLMTEFRGEMRLAVAAYYCGSRHIAQKGLNYRNPDVVSYVEAVRHRYQLELHERADRDIPMPGKGQ
;
A
#
# COMPACT_ATOMS: atom_id res chain seq x y z
N MET A 1 -21.91 -6.52 -12.02
CA MET A 1 -21.81 -6.47 -10.56
C MET A 1 -21.00 -7.68 -10.11
N ARG A 2 -19.68 -7.54 -9.98
CA ARG A 2 -18.82 -8.58 -9.43
C ARG A 2 -19.08 -8.67 -7.93
N LYS A 3 -19.53 -9.83 -7.45
CA LYS A 3 -19.66 -10.09 -6.01
C LYS A 3 -18.25 -10.31 -5.46
N LEU A 4 -17.71 -9.32 -4.76
CA LEU A 4 -16.50 -9.46 -3.96
C LEU A 4 -16.75 -10.50 -2.85
N LEU A 5 -16.31 -11.72 -3.08
CA LEU A 5 -16.18 -12.74 -2.04
C LEU A 5 -14.92 -12.39 -1.24
N ALA A 6 -15.11 -11.63 -0.16
CA ALA A 6 -14.02 -11.27 0.75
C ALA A 6 -13.53 -12.52 1.49
N LEU A 7 -12.44 -13.11 1.01
CA LEU A 7 -11.64 -14.06 1.78
C LEU A 7 -10.84 -13.30 2.83
N PRO A 8 -10.67 -13.83 4.07
CA PRO A 8 -9.93 -13.14 5.11
C PRO A 8 -8.45 -13.09 4.76
N VAL A 9 -7.98 -11.92 4.39
CA VAL A 9 -6.54 -11.65 4.25
C VAL A 9 -6.02 -11.32 5.64
N PHE A 10 -5.54 -12.32 6.37
CA PHE A 10 -4.74 -12.11 7.57
C PHE A 10 -3.32 -11.76 7.15
N THR A 11 -3.03 -10.50 6.87
CA THR A 11 -1.67 -10.02 6.76
C THR A 11 -1.14 -9.73 8.17
N LEU A 12 -0.37 -10.66 8.74
CA LEU A 12 0.46 -10.33 9.89
C LEU A 12 1.72 -9.67 9.31
N ALA A 13 1.75 -8.36 9.28
CA ALA A 13 3.00 -7.64 9.15
C ALA A 13 3.92 -8.11 10.30
N LEU A 14 5.14 -8.55 10.00
CA LEU A 14 6.17 -8.65 11.01
C LEU A 14 6.20 -7.29 11.71
N ALA A 15 5.88 -7.27 13.01
CA ALA A 15 6.21 -6.16 13.87
C ALA A 15 7.74 -6.08 13.91
N ILE A 16 8.33 -5.35 12.98
CA ILE A 16 9.72 -4.90 13.09
C ILE A 16 9.69 -3.89 14.23
N PRO A 17 10.41 -4.14 15.35
CA PRO A 17 10.51 -3.12 16.39
C PRO A 17 10.99 -1.83 15.75
N ALA A 18 10.45 -0.70 16.20
CA ALA A 18 10.68 0.65 15.68
C ALA A 18 12.11 1.17 15.88
N THR A 19 13.11 0.34 15.74
CA THR A 19 14.49 0.74 15.48
C THR A 19 14.56 0.97 13.98
N ALA A 20 14.53 2.24 13.60
CA ALA A 20 14.53 2.74 12.24
C ALA A 20 15.54 1.99 11.35
N ALA A 21 15.06 0.93 10.67
CA ALA A 21 15.76 0.46 9.48
C ALA A 21 15.85 1.65 8.52
N PRO A 22 17.03 1.92 7.91
CA PRO A 22 17.15 3.04 7.00
C PRO A 22 16.06 2.94 5.95
N ARG A 23 15.30 4.04 5.78
CA ARG A 23 14.26 4.16 4.79
C ARG A 23 14.91 3.91 3.44
N ARG A 24 14.66 2.79 2.82
CA ARG A 24 15.02 2.61 1.41
C ARG A 24 14.07 3.52 0.63
N GLU A 25 14.62 4.60 0.11
CA GLU A 25 13.97 5.26 -1.03
C GLU A 25 13.90 4.21 -2.12
N GLY A 26 12.70 3.88 -2.56
CA GLY A 26 12.56 2.90 -3.63
C GLY A 26 13.42 3.31 -4.83
N ASN A 27 14.03 2.32 -5.50
CA ASN A 27 14.70 2.56 -6.77
C ASN A 27 13.83 3.48 -7.64
N PRO A 28 14.37 4.53 -8.29
CA PRO A 28 13.61 5.46 -9.13
C PRO A 28 12.72 4.77 -10.15
N GLU A 29 13.15 3.65 -10.70
CA GLU A 29 12.38 2.83 -11.63
C GLU A 29 11.13 2.23 -10.97
N LEU A 30 11.25 1.65 -9.77
CA LEU A 30 10.11 1.11 -9.04
C LEU A 30 9.10 2.21 -8.67
N ARG A 31 9.60 3.40 -8.31
CA ARG A 31 8.74 4.57 -8.03
C ARG A 31 7.99 5.02 -9.27
N TYR A 32 8.66 5.03 -10.42
CA TYR A 32 8.04 5.37 -11.71
C TYR A 32 6.88 4.41 -12.04
N TYR A 33 7.10 3.09 -11.96
CA TYR A 33 6.04 2.11 -12.19
C TYR A 33 4.90 2.24 -11.18
N ALA A 34 5.21 2.40 -9.90
CA ALA A 34 4.20 2.59 -8.84
C ALA A 34 3.32 3.82 -9.12
N ASP A 35 3.93 4.94 -9.55
CA ASP A 35 3.20 6.15 -9.90
C ASP A 35 2.32 5.97 -11.13
N ALA A 36 2.86 5.31 -12.18
CA ALA A 36 2.12 5.07 -13.41
C ALA A 36 0.86 4.20 -13.15
N TYR A 37 1.00 3.13 -12.37
CA TYR A 37 -0.16 2.31 -11.98
C TYR A 37 -1.10 3.04 -11.01
N ALA A 38 -0.58 3.87 -10.10
CA ALA A 38 -1.40 4.70 -9.23
C ALA A 38 -2.30 5.64 -10.04
N ASP A 39 -1.74 6.29 -11.05
CA ASP A 39 -2.49 7.17 -11.96
C ASP A 39 -3.53 6.39 -12.78
N HIS A 40 -3.14 5.21 -13.29
CA HIS A 40 -4.03 4.36 -14.09
C HIS A 40 -5.28 3.95 -13.32
N TYR A 41 -5.12 3.57 -12.04
CA TYR A 41 -6.23 3.15 -11.18
C TYR A 41 -6.85 4.28 -10.36
N GLY A 42 -6.38 5.51 -10.49
CA GLY A 42 -6.92 6.69 -9.79
C GLY A 42 -6.66 6.69 -8.28
N VAL A 43 -5.59 6.04 -7.83
CA VAL A 43 -5.17 6.02 -6.43
C VAL A 43 -4.10 7.08 -6.16
N PRO A 44 -4.15 7.84 -5.04
CA PRO A 44 -3.10 8.82 -4.74
C PRO A 44 -1.70 8.18 -4.72
N ARG A 45 -0.77 8.70 -5.54
CA ARG A 45 0.61 8.18 -5.64
C ARG A 45 1.30 8.06 -4.28
N ALA A 46 1.13 9.07 -3.41
CA ALA A 46 1.70 9.06 -2.07
C ALA A 46 1.16 7.90 -1.21
N LEU A 47 -0.12 7.53 -1.37
CA LEU A 47 -0.71 6.39 -0.67
C LEU A 47 -0.12 5.07 -1.15
N VAL A 48 -0.01 4.89 -2.46
CA VAL A 48 0.60 3.68 -3.05
C VAL A 48 2.04 3.51 -2.55
N ARG A 49 2.84 4.57 -2.60
CA ARG A 49 4.22 4.56 -2.13
C ARG A 49 4.32 4.25 -0.63
N ALA A 50 3.42 4.81 0.18
CA ALA A 50 3.36 4.56 1.62
C ALA A 50 3.06 3.08 1.93
N ILE A 51 2.13 2.47 1.19
CA ILE A 51 1.80 1.05 1.32
C ILE A 51 2.98 0.19 0.89
N ILE A 52 3.59 0.42 -0.27
CA ILE A 52 4.77 -0.34 -0.73
C ILE A 52 5.91 -0.26 0.30
N ALA A 53 6.17 0.93 0.83
CA ALA A 53 7.19 1.13 1.86
C ALA A 53 6.85 0.39 3.17
N GLN A 54 5.56 0.29 3.53
CA GLN A 54 5.11 -0.45 4.71
C GLN A 54 5.19 -1.96 4.50
N GLU A 55 4.77 -2.47 3.35
CA GLU A 55 4.64 -3.89 3.05
C GLU A 55 5.98 -4.58 2.82
N SER A 56 6.85 -3.98 2.02
CA SER A 56 8.07 -4.63 1.56
C SER A 56 9.34 -3.79 1.75
N ASN A 57 9.21 -2.54 2.20
CA ASN A 57 10.30 -1.57 2.13
C ASN A 57 10.93 -1.51 0.72
N TRP A 58 10.10 -1.52 -0.31
CA TRP A 58 10.46 -1.50 -1.73
C TRP A 58 11.26 -2.72 -2.20
N ASN A 59 11.11 -3.88 -1.55
CA ASN A 59 11.74 -5.12 -1.98
C ASN A 59 10.77 -5.95 -2.86
N PRO A 60 11.00 -6.08 -4.18
CA PRO A 60 10.12 -6.84 -5.06
C PRO A 60 10.16 -8.36 -4.78
N HIS A 61 11.19 -8.83 -4.07
CA HIS A 61 11.35 -10.25 -3.70
C HIS A 61 10.95 -10.53 -2.24
N ALA A 62 10.25 -9.60 -1.58
CA ALA A 62 9.79 -9.82 -0.21
C ALA A 62 8.80 -11.00 -0.16
N LEU A 63 8.98 -11.87 0.83
CA LEU A 63 8.10 -12.99 1.11
C LEU A 63 7.88 -13.08 2.61
N SER A 64 6.63 -13.01 3.05
CA SER A 64 6.29 -13.16 4.45
C SER A 64 6.14 -14.65 4.84
N ASN A 65 6.23 -14.94 6.14
CA ASN A 65 6.01 -16.28 6.68
C ASN A 65 4.58 -16.81 6.44
N LYS A 66 3.66 -15.93 6.05
CA LYS A 66 2.27 -16.27 5.72
C LYS A 66 2.02 -16.38 4.22
N GLY A 67 3.06 -16.22 3.40
CA GLY A 67 2.98 -16.37 1.96
C GLY A 67 2.55 -15.10 1.21
N ALA A 68 2.51 -13.93 1.87
CA ALA A 68 2.38 -12.65 1.16
C ALA A 68 3.67 -12.35 0.39
N ALA A 69 3.58 -11.85 -0.85
CA ALA A 69 4.74 -11.73 -1.73
C ALA A 69 4.76 -10.43 -2.54
N GLY A 70 5.97 -9.96 -2.84
CA GLY A 70 6.28 -8.83 -3.71
C GLY A 70 6.14 -7.48 -3.05
N LEU A 71 6.17 -6.42 -3.86
CA LEU A 71 6.17 -5.02 -3.42
C LEU A 71 5.00 -4.66 -2.52
N MET A 72 3.81 -5.13 -2.86
CA MET A 72 2.55 -4.86 -2.16
C MET A 72 2.07 -6.04 -1.31
N GLN A 73 2.93 -7.04 -1.08
CA GLN A 73 2.68 -8.21 -0.21
C GLN A 73 1.33 -8.88 -0.48
N LEU A 74 1.09 -9.25 -1.74
CA LEU A 74 -0.15 -9.90 -2.12
C LEU A 74 -0.22 -11.33 -1.62
N MET A 75 -1.31 -11.67 -0.95
CA MET A 75 -1.63 -13.07 -0.62
C MET A 75 -2.04 -13.84 -1.88
N PRO A 76 -1.85 -15.17 -1.93
CA PRO A 76 -2.23 -15.97 -3.10
C PRO A 76 -3.66 -15.72 -3.56
N ALA A 77 -4.62 -15.74 -2.65
CA ALA A 77 -6.03 -15.55 -2.99
C ALA A 77 -6.33 -14.14 -3.56
N THR A 78 -5.63 -13.10 -3.07
CA THR A 78 -5.75 -11.76 -3.64
C THR A 78 -5.12 -11.71 -5.03
N ALA A 79 -3.96 -12.33 -5.20
CA ALA A 79 -3.28 -12.43 -6.49
C ALA A 79 -4.16 -13.12 -7.55
N ASP A 80 -4.80 -14.23 -7.19
CA ASP A 80 -5.72 -14.95 -8.07
C ASP A 80 -6.92 -14.10 -8.46
N LEU A 81 -7.49 -13.34 -7.50
CA LEU A 81 -8.65 -12.46 -7.74
C LEU A 81 -8.35 -11.34 -8.74
N TYR A 82 -7.13 -10.78 -8.66
CA TYR A 82 -6.68 -9.67 -9.51
C TYR A 82 -5.77 -10.13 -10.66
N LEU A 83 -5.79 -11.43 -11.00
CA LEU A 83 -5.10 -12.03 -12.14
C LEU A 83 -3.58 -11.81 -12.15
N VAL A 84 -2.98 -11.69 -10.98
CA VAL A 84 -1.53 -11.58 -10.79
C VAL A 84 -0.90 -12.95 -11.00
N ARG A 85 -0.21 -13.13 -12.13
CA ARG A 85 0.41 -14.41 -12.50
C ARG A 85 1.70 -14.68 -11.74
N ASN A 86 2.49 -13.62 -11.53
CA ASN A 86 3.74 -13.70 -10.80
C ASN A 86 3.81 -12.58 -9.75
N ARG A 87 3.62 -12.93 -8.48
CA ARG A 87 3.64 -11.97 -7.37
C ARG A 87 5.00 -11.30 -7.13
N PHE A 88 6.08 -11.80 -7.74
CA PHE A 88 7.42 -11.20 -7.71
C PHE A 88 7.72 -10.35 -8.94
N SER A 89 6.88 -10.37 -9.98
CA SER A 89 6.93 -9.42 -11.08
C SER A 89 6.51 -8.04 -10.58
N VAL A 90 7.30 -7.02 -10.89
CA VAL A 90 7.01 -5.63 -10.50
C VAL A 90 5.66 -5.20 -11.08
N GLU A 91 5.48 -5.40 -12.39
CA GLU A 91 4.27 -4.98 -13.10
C GLU A 91 3.04 -5.72 -12.59
N ASP A 92 3.09 -7.06 -12.51
CA ASP A 92 1.95 -7.87 -12.06
C ASP A 92 1.55 -7.51 -10.63
N ASN A 93 2.53 -7.37 -9.74
CA ASN A 93 2.29 -7.09 -8.32
C ASN A 93 1.73 -5.68 -8.10
N LEU A 94 2.29 -4.68 -8.79
CA LEU A 94 1.79 -3.30 -8.72
C LEU A 94 0.40 -3.18 -9.35
N SER A 95 0.19 -3.77 -10.54
CA SER A 95 -1.12 -3.74 -11.20
C SER A 95 -2.21 -4.32 -10.28
N GLY A 96 -2.06 -5.57 -9.85
CA GLY A 96 -3.08 -6.21 -9.02
C GLY A 96 -3.22 -5.61 -7.62
N GLY A 97 -2.10 -5.21 -7.00
CA GLY A 97 -2.13 -4.61 -5.66
C GLY A 97 -2.76 -3.23 -5.62
N ILE A 98 -2.51 -2.41 -6.64
CA ILE A 98 -3.09 -1.06 -6.73
C ILE A 98 -4.55 -1.14 -7.19
N GLU A 99 -4.92 -2.07 -8.09
CA GLU A 99 -6.31 -2.33 -8.45
C GLU A 99 -7.12 -2.76 -7.20
N TYR A 100 -6.58 -3.67 -6.39
CA TYR A 100 -7.19 -4.05 -5.12
C TYR A 100 -7.39 -2.85 -4.18
N LEU A 101 -6.38 -1.98 -4.06
CA LEU A 101 -6.48 -0.77 -3.25
C LEU A 101 -7.54 0.21 -3.80
N ALA A 102 -7.64 0.36 -5.12
CA ALA A 102 -8.66 1.18 -5.78
C ALA A 102 -10.08 0.68 -5.50
N ASP A 103 -10.27 -0.65 -5.54
CA ASP A 103 -11.56 -1.27 -5.19
C ASP A 103 -11.92 -0.99 -3.72
N LEU A 104 -10.95 -1.09 -2.81
CA LEU A 104 -11.17 -0.74 -1.40
C LEU A 104 -11.47 0.75 -1.21
N MET A 105 -10.78 1.64 -1.91
CA MET A 105 -11.08 3.07 -1.89
C MET A 105 -12.52 3.34 -2.35
N THR A 106 -12.98 2.62 -3.37
CA THR A 106 -14.36 2.72 -3.88
C THR A 106 -15.37 2.14 -2.88
N GLU A 107 -15.11 0.95 -2.31
CA GLU A 107 -15.95 0.30 -1.31
C GLU A 107 -16.17 1.20 -0.08
N PHE A 108 -15.11 1.86 0.36
CA PHE A 108 -15.15 2.76 1.52
C PHE A 108 -15.33 4.25 1.15
N ARG A 109 -15.83 4.56 -0.05
CA ARG A 109 -16.21 5.90 -0.50
C ARG A 109 -15.11 6.97 -0.33
N GLY A 110 -13.87 6.57 -0.57
CA GLY A 110 -12.71 7.44 -0.43
C GLY A 110 -12.16 7.60 0.99
N GLU A 111 -12.79 6.93 2.00
CA GLU A 111 -12.27 6.91 3.37
C GLU A 111 -10.96 6.12 3.46
N MET A 112 -9.86 6.82 3.26
CA MET A 112 -8.50 6.24 3.15
C MET A 112 -8.13 5.37 4.36
N ARG A 113 -8.51 5.78 5.59
CA ARG A 113 -8.23 5.01 6.81
C ARG A 113 -8.91 3.65 6.78
N LEU A 114 -10.15 3.59 6.29
CA LEU A 114 -10.90 2.35 6.18
C LEU A 114 -10.34 1.47 5.06
N ALA A 115 -10.01 2.06 3.90
CA ALA A 115 -9.39 1.33 2.80
C ALA A 115 -8.04 0.72 3.20
N VAL A 116 -7.19 1.46 3.90
CA VAL A 116 -5.90 0.99 4.42
C VAL A 116 -6.10 -0.12 5.47
N ALA A 117 -7.04 0.04 6.39
CA ALA A 117 -7.37 -0.99 7.36
C ALA A 117 -7.87 -2.27 6.66
N ALA A 118 -8.74 -2.12 5.65
CA ALA A 118 -9.28 -3.21 4.87
C ALA A 118 -8.21 -3.92 4.02
N TYR A 119 -7.25 -3.17 3.50
CA TYR A 119 -6.09 -3.74 2.80
C TYR A 119 -5.35 -4.73 3.69
N TYR A 120 -5.13 -4.36 4.95
CA TYR A 120 -4.42 -5.19 5.93
C TYR A 120 -5.21 -6.40 6.42
N CYS A 121 -6.49 -6.24 6.78
CA CYS A 121 -7.25 -7.30 7.46
C CYS A 121 -8.46 -7.83 6.68
N GLY A 122 -8.68 -7.35 5.46
CA GLY A 122 -9.83 -7.69 4.62
C GLY A 122 -11.05 -6.80 4.87
N SER A 123 -11.77 -6.50 3.78
CA SER A 123 -12.86 -5.53 3.77
C SER A 123 -14.04 -5.93 4.65
N ARG A 124 -14.36 -7.23 4.77
CA ARG A 124 -15.49 -7.73 5.57
C ARG A 124 -15.44 -7.24 7.03
N HIS A 125 -14.25 -7.26 7.66
CA HIS A 125 -14.12 -6.85 9.07
C HIS A 125 -14.34 -5.35 9.23
N ILE A 126 -13.84 -4.57 8.29
CA ILE A 126 -13.95 -3.11 8.31
C ILE A 126 -15.36 -2.67 7.91
N ALA A 127 -16.00 -3.31 6.93
CA ALA A 127 -17.37 -3.02 6.54
C ALA A 127 -18.37 -3.19 7.70
N GLN A 128 -18.14 -4.15 8.61
CA GLN A 128 -18.99 -4.39 9.77
C GLN A 128 -18.75 -3.41 10.93
N LYS A 129 -17.53 -2.95 11.14
CA LYS A 129 -17.12 -2.20 12.34
C LYS A 129 -16.74 -0.75 12.06
N GLY A 130 -16.47 -0.41 10.81
CA GLY A 130 -16.04 0.93 10.42
C GLY A 130 -14.82 1.40 11.23
N LEU A 131 -14.82 2.69 11.57
CA LEU A 131 -13.77 3.32 12.39
C LEU A 131 -13.71 2.80 13.84
N ASN A 132 -14.68 2.01 14.27
CA ASN A 132 -14.69 1.37 15.61
C ASN A 132 -13.88 0.07 15.65
N TYR A 133 -13.22 -0.29 14.55
CA TYR A 133 -12.34 -1.45 14.54
C TYR A 133 -11.09 -1.16 15.39
N ARG A 134 -10.95 -1.88 16.51
CA ARG A 134 -9.94 -1.62 17.55
C ARG A 134 -8.89 -2.73 17.66
N ASN A 135 -8.70 -3.55 16.62
CA ASN A 135 -7.61 -4.52 16.66
C ASN A 135 -6.26 -3.77 16.68
N PRO A 136 -5.40 -3.99 17.70
CA PRO A 136 -4.14 -3.23 17.85
C PRO A 136 -3.22 -3.32 16.63
N ASP A 137 -3.16 -4.48 15.96
CA ASP A 137 -2.31 -4.68 14.79
C ASP A 137 -2.81 -3.84 13.61
N VAL A 138 -4.13 -3.77 13.39
CA VAL A 138 -4.73 -2.95 12.33
C VAL A 138 -4.52 -1.47 12.63
N VAL A 139 -4.71 -1.04 13.88
CA VAL A 139 -4.47 0.35 14.28
C VAL A 139 -3.01 0.73 14.03
N SER A 140 -2.07 -0.12 14.47
CA SER A 140 -0.63 0.09 14.27
C SER A 140 -0.28 0.17 12.79
N TYR A 141 -0.83 -0.72 11.96
CA TYR A 141 -0.62 -0.71 10.51
C TYR A 141 -1.12 0.59 9.86
N VAL A 142 -2.35 0.99 10.17
CA VAL A 142 -2.95 2.22 9.64
C VAL A 142 -2.13 3.46 10.04
N GLU A 143 -1.67 3.53 11.28
CA GLU A 143 -0.82 4.64 11.74
C GLU A 143 0.55 4.65 11.04
N ALA A 144 1.15 3.48 10.82
CA ALA A 144 2.41 3.37 10.09
C ALA A 144 2.26 3.83 8.63
N VAL A 145 1.19 3.42 7.94
CA VAL A 145 0.90 3.87 6.57
C VAL A 145 0.60 5.37 6.56
N ARG A 146 -0.18 5.89 7.51
CA ARG A 146 -0.48 7.32 7.64
C ARG A 146 0.80 8.15 7.79
N HIS A 147 1.71 7.73 8.66
CA HIS A 147 2.99 8.40 8.86
C HIS A 147 3.81 8.45 7.57
N ARG A 148 3.93 7.31 6.87
CA ARG A 148 4.65 7.22 5.58
C ARG A 148 3.99 8.09 4.51
N TYR A 149 2.67 8.11 4.44
CA TYR A 149 1.91 8.96 3.52
C TYR A 149 2.22 10.44 3.73
N GLN A 150 2.25 10.89 4.99
CA GLN A 150 2.61 12.27 5.32
C GLN A 150 4.04 12.62 4.88
N LEU A 151 4.99 11.70 5.07
CA LEU A 151 6.37 11.91 4.59
C LEU A 151 6.43 12.04 3.07
N GLU A 152 5.70 11.20 2.31
CA GLU A 152 5.63 11.32 0.84
C GLU A 152 5.04 12.67 0.37
N LEU A 153 4.07 13.21 1.11
CA LEU A 153 3.50 14.53 0.81
C LEU A 153 4.51 15.66 1.05
N HIS A 154 5.28 15.61 2.15
CA HIS A 154 6.30 16.62 2.46
C HIS A 154 7.44 16.61 1.43
N GLU A 155 7.95 15.44 1.07
CA GLU A 155 9.00 15.31 0.05
C GLU A 155 8.57 15.84 -1.33
N ARG A 156 7.27 15.78 -1.65
CA ARG A 156 6.74 16.37 -2.86
C ARG A 156 6.73 17.89 -2.75
N ALA A 157 6.25 18.44 -1.64
CA ALA A 157 6.20 19.88 -1.42
C ALA A 157 7.60 20.52 -1.51
N ASP A 158 8.61 19.87 -0.93
CA ASP A 158 9.99 20.36 -0.95
C ASP A 158 10.59 20.35 -2.37
N ARG A 159 10.21 19.39 -3.21
CA ARG A 159 10.65 19.34 -4.61
C ARG A 159 9.99 20.39 -5.51
N ASP A 160 8.78 20.79 -5.17
CA ASP A 160 8.00 21.78 -5.93
C ASP A 160 8.36 23.24 -5.52
N ILE A 161 9.22 23.44 -4.51
CA ILE A 161 9.75 24.77 -4.14
C ILE A 161 10.83 25.16 -5.16
N PRO A 162 10.64 26.28 -5.92
CA PRO A 162 11.66 26.77 -6.85
C PRO A 162 12.93 27.08 -6.08
N MET A 163 14.08 26.52 -6.51
CA MET A 163 15.37 26.89 -5.95
C MET A 163 15.57 28.41 -6.08
N PRO A 164 15.94 29.12 -5.01
CA PRO A 164 16.24 30.54 -5.10
C PRO A 164 17.31 30.72 -6.18
N GLY A 165 16.98 31.49 -7.21
CA GLY A 165 17.86 31.74 -8.35
C GLY A 165 19.26 32.10 -7.86
N LYS A 166 20.28 31.39 -8.35
CA LYS A 166 21.66 31.84 -8.22
C LYS A 166 21.72 33.20 -8.91
N GLY A 167 21.72 34.24 -8.11
CA GLY A 167 21.88 35.62 -8.60
C GLY A 167 23.12 35.68 -9.49
N GLN A 168 22.90 36.23 -10.67
CA GLN A 168 23.97 36.68 -11.58
C GLN A 168 24.78 37.79 -10.94
#